data_fc96e322ea36b15781f4b8a9a4c1cf9e
#
_entry.id   fc96e322ea36b15781f4b8a9a4c1cf9e
#
_cell.length_a   1.000
_cell.length_b   1.000
_cell.length_c   1.000
_cell.angle_alpha   90.00
_cell.angle_beta   90.00
_cell.angle_gamma   90.00
#
_symmetry.space_group_name_H-M   'P 1'
#
loop_
_entity.id
_entity.type
_entity.pdbx_description
1 polymer ?
#
loop_
_entity_poly.entity_id
_entity_poly.type
_entity_poly.pdbx_seq_one_letter_code
_entity_poly.pdbx_strand_id
1 'polypeptide(L)'
;IVNRHLLAKEVFHSEKRTPEMDTDPFMLTNRSKFFFGDLDVFAKQHRITLRNCGIIDPESIDDYLSVRGYEGLAKVLTDYSPEQVITAITESGLRGRGGGGFPTGLKWKFVHQSKSDEKYIICNADEGDSGAFMDRSALEGDPHIVLEGMAIGAYVIGARKGYIYIRAEYPLAIKRLRKAIEDARRYGFLGENILGTDFSFDIELVLGAGAFVCGEETALIYSIEGSRGMPRQRPPYPSVKGLWDKPTLINNVETFANIPVIILDGYQYFAAVGTEKSKGTKVFALAGKVKNTGLIEVPMGTTLREIVYDIGGGISNGKQFKAVQIGGPYGGCLPESCLDTPVDYDSLKATGAIMGSGGMIVLDEDDCMVDTAKYFLQFTQNESCGKCTPCREGTKRMLEILTRITEG
;
A
#
# COMPACT_ATOMS: atom_id res chain seq x y z
N ILE A 1 15.91 13.94 22.21
CA ILE A 1 14.77 13.01 22.08
C ILE A 1 15.23 11.80 21.29
N VAL A 2 15.61 11.93 20.01
CA VAL A 2 16.01 10.82 19.14
C VAL A 2 17.05 9.91 19.77
N ASN A 3 18.20 10.45 20.21
CA ASN A 3 19.28 9.65 20.79
C ASN A 3 18.89 8.97 22.11
N ARG A 4 18.09 9.62 22.96
CA ARG A 4 17.69 9.04 24.25
C ARG A 4 16.55 8.04 24.09
N HIS A 5 15.54 8.35 23.28
CA HIS A 5 14.38 7.48 23.13
C HIS A 5 14.63 6.29 22.21
N LEU A 6 15.22 6.51 21.04
CA LEU A 6 15.39 5.46 20.03
C LEU A 6 16.66 4.62 20.20
N LEU A 7 17.80 5.25 20.47
CA LEU A 7 19.07 4.53 20.55
C LEU A 7 19.40 4.06 21.96
N ALA A 8 19.18 4.87 22.98
CA ALA A 8 19.45 4.50 24.38
C ALA A 8 18.32 3.68 25.02
N LYS A 9 17.22 3.41 24.30
CA LYS A 9 16.02 2.68 24.77
C LYS A 9 15.45 3.28 26.09
N GLU A 10 15.70 4.56 26.35
CA GLU A 10 15.10 5.27 27.46
C GLU A 10 13.64 5.61 27.11
N VAL A 11 12.70 5.25 28.00
CA VAL A 11 11.32 5.64 27.85
C VAL A 11 11.19 7.14 28.00
N PHE A 12 10.89 7.83 26.93
CA PHE A 12 10.63 9.27 26.96
C PHE A 12 9.20 9.48 27.49
N HIS A 13 9.08 9.76 28.78
CA HIS A 13 7.87 10.35 29.30
C HIS A 13 7.86 11.80 28.80
N SER A 14 6.93 12.12 27.92
CA SER A 14 6.70 13.53 27.52
C SER A 14 6.64 14.36 28.80
N GLU A 15 7.53 15.34 28.90
CA GLU A 15 7.50 16.20 30.05
C GLU A 15 6.12 16.84 30.17
N LYS A 16 5.46 16.42 31.24
CA LYS A 16 4.30 17.09 31.83
C LYS A 16 3.25 17.56 30.82
N ARG A 17 2.29 16.69 30.54
CA ARG A 17 0.92 17.19 30.44
C ARG A 17 0.68 18.03 31.68
N THR A 18 0.58 19.35 31.50
CA THR A 18 0.19 20.21 32.60
C THR A 18 -1.24 19.78 32.99
N PRO A 19 -1.58 19.76 34.29
CA PRO A 19 -2.95 19.45 34.75
C PRO A 19 -4.03 20.29 34.04
N GLU A 20 -3.68 21.45 33.51
CA GLU A 20 -4.58 22.34 32.75
C GLU A 20 -4.99 21.78 31.39
N MET A 21 -4.16 20.96 30.72
CA MET A 21 -4.55 20.32 29.46
C MET A 21 -5.57 19.18 29.65
N ASP A 22 -5.58 18.57 30.82
CA ASP A 22 -6.55 17.52 31.16
C ASP A 22 -7.91 18.07 31.63
N THR A 23 -8.00 19.38 31.86
CA THR A 23 -9.22 20.06 32.31
C THR A 23 -9.91 20.90 31.24
N ASP A 24 -9.35 20.97 30.00
CA ASP A 24 -10.03 21.64 28.89
C ASP A 24 -11.32 20.88 28.53
N PRO A 25 -12.51 21.48 28.76
CA PRO A 25 -13.78 20.83 28.47
C PRO A 25 -13.95 20.45 26.98
N PHE A 26 -13.28 21.16 26.09
CA PHE A 26 -13.30 20.88 24.65
C PHE A 26 -12.49 19.62 24.32
N MET A 27 -11.32 19.43 24.96
CA MET A 27 -10.51 18.23 24.80
C MET A 27 -11.15 17.01 25.47
N LEU A 28 -11.74 17.16 26.66
CA LEU A 28 -12.48 16.11 27.37
C LEU A 28 -13.76 15.72 26.63
N THR A 29 -14.53 16.67 26.11
CA THR A 29 -15.76 16.40 25.35
C THR A 29 -15.50 15.79 23.98
N ASN A 30 -14.40 16.10 23.32
CA ASN A 30 -14.04 15.50 22.02
C ASN A 30 -13.39 14.12 22.18
N ARG A 31 -12.61 13.86 23.25
CA ARG A 31 -12.08 12.53 23.55
C ARG A 31 -13.16 11.51 23.89
N SER A 32 -14.26 11.94 24.51
CA SER A 32 -15.36 11.04 24.87
C SER A 32 -16.34 10.75 23.72
N LYS A 33 -16.22 11.43 22.58
CA LYS A 33 -17.22 11.34 21.51
C LYS A 33 -16.87 10.40 20.36
N PHE A 34 -15.61 10.00 20.15
CA PHE A 34 -15.25 9.14 19.03
C PHE A 34 -14.08 8.22 19.38
N PHE A 35 -14.35 7.13 20.08
CA PHE A 35 -13.51 5.95 19.89
C PHE A 35 -13.86 5.36 18.52
N PHE A 36 -12.85 5.09 17.66
CA PHE A 36 -13.06 4.43 16.36
C PHE A 36 -13.86 3.14 16.52
N GLY A 37 -13.73 2.43 17.66
CA GLY A 37 -14.49 1.22 17.98
C GLY A 37 -15.97 1.41 18.27
N ASP A 38 -16.43 2.64 18.51
CA ASP A 38 -17.86 2.93 18.77
C ASP A 38 -18.68 3.08 17.48
N LEU A 39 -18.01 3.14 16.33
CA LEU A 39 -18.67 3.13 15.03
C LEU A 39 -18.61 1.73 14.43
N ASP A 40 -19.76 1.15 14.13
CA ASP A 40 -19.89 -0.21 13.58
C ASP A 40 -18.95 -0.49 12.40
N VAL A 41 -18.74 0.52 11.55
CA VAL A 41 -17.81 0.49 10.41
C VAL A 41 -16.35 0.19 10.83
N PHE A 42 -15.93 0.67 12.01
CA PHE A 42 -14.55 0.46 12.48
C PHE A 42 -14.41 -0.72 13.44
N ALA A 43 -15.49 -1.15 14.09
CA ALA A 43 -15.47 -2.20 15.11
C ALA A 43 -14.99 -3.56 14.57
N LYS A 44 -15.21 -3.83 13.28
CA LYS A 44 -14.81 -5.07 12.59
C LYS A 44 -13.52 -4.96 11.80
N GLN A 45 -12.89 -3.79 11.79
CA GLN A 45 -11.62 -3.58 11.11
C GLN A 45 -10.42 -3.90 12.01
N HIS A 46 -9.36 -4.39 11.42
CA HIS A 46 -8.06 -4.59 12.06
C HIS A 46 -7.01 -3.75 11.32
N ARG A 47 -6.64 -2.61 11.91
CA ARG A 47 -5.82 -1.61 11.24
C ARG A 47 -4.34 -1.79 11.60
N ILE A 48 -3.53 -2.21 10.65
CA ILE A 48 -2.07 -2.31 10.71
C ILE A 48 -1.44 -1.20 9.86
N THR A 49 -1.77 -1.16 8.58
CA THR A 49 -1.30 -0.14 7.64
C THR A 49 -1.87 1.24 7.97
N LEU A 50 -3.17 1.31 8.27
CA LEU A 50 -3.88 2.55 8.55
C LEU A 50 -3.93 2.90 10.05
N ARG A 51 -3.12 2.25 10.90
CA ARG A 51 -3.19 2.37 12.36
C ARG A 51 -3.12 3.80 12.87
N ASN A 52 -2.32 4.64 12.23
CA ASN A 52 -2.10 6.03 12.64
C ASN A 52 -2.99 7.03 11.87
N CYS A 53 -3.59 6.60 10.75
CA CYS A 53 -4.41 7.49 9.91
C CYS A 53 -5.64 7.99 10.68
N GLY A 54 -5.77 9.33 10.78
CA GLY A 54 -6.81 9.99 11.56
C GLY A 54 -6.54 10.09 13.07
N ILE A 55 -5.37 9.62 13.53
CA ILE A 55 -4.94 9.70 14.95
C ILE A 55 -3.82 10.72 15.12
N ILE A 56 -2.83 10.71 14.22
CA ILE A 56 -1.70 11.64 14.22
C ILE A 56 -1.92 12.78 13.21
N ASP A 57 -1.23 13.89 13.42
CA ASP A 57 -1.07 14.91 12.38
C ASP A 57 0.00 14.42 11.37
N PRO A 58 -0.37 14.12 10.10
CA PRO A 58 0.56 13.62 9.10
C PRO A 58 1.62 14.66 8.66
N GLU A 59 1.46 15.91 9.04
CA GLU A 59 2.43 16.98 8.80
C GLU A 59 3.40 17.20 10.00
N SER A 60 3.26 16.38 11.08
CA SER A 60 4.08 16.45 12.30
C SER A 60 4.88 15.16 12.49
N ILE A 61 6.21 15.25 12.33
CA ILE A 61 7.10 14.13 12.65
C ILE A 61 7.08 13.79 14.14
N ASP A 62 6.86 14.77 15.02
CA ASP A 62 6.78 14.55 16.46
C ASP A 62 5.58 13.71 16.84
N ASP A 63 4.44 13.86 16.15
CA ASP A 63 3.29 12.99 16.32
C ASP A 63 3.60 11.55 15.90
N TYR A 64 4.29 11.37 14.77
CA TYR A 64 4.73 10.02 14.35
C TYR A 64 5.70 9.39 15.35
N LEU A 65 6.65 10.17 15.89
CA LEU A 65 7.56 9.71 16.94
C LEU A 65 6.82 9.32 18.22
N SER A 66 5.73 10.03 18.58
CA SER A 66 4.94 9.76 19.78
C SER A 66 4.22 8.38 19.73
N VAL A 67 3.98 7.85 18.54
CA VAL A 67 3.38 6.53 18.30
C VAL A 67 4.41 5.46 17.89
N ARG A 68 5.63 5.59 18.39
CA ARG A 68 6.76 4.67 18.15
C ARG A 68 7.35 4.74 16.73
N GLY A 69 7.13 5.85 16.04
CA GLY A 69 7.72 6.05 14.71
C GLY A 69 9.25 6.04 14.74
N TYR A 70 9.85 5.46 13.71
CA TYR A 70 11.29 5.24 13.53
C TYR A 70 11.97 4.35 14.60
N GLU A 71 11.23 3.83 15.61
CA GLU A 71 11.77 2.81 16.51
C GLU A 71 12.15 1.53 15.75
N GLY A 72 11.39 1.15 14.73
CA GLY A 72 11.69 -0.01 13.90
C GLY A 72 13.01 0.15 13.15
N LEU A 73 13.25 1.33 12.58
CA LEU A 73 14.53 1.64 11.93
C LEU A 73 15.68 1.62 12.94
N ALA A 74 15.52 2.26 14.09
CA ALA A 74 16.54 2.26 15.14
C ALA A 74 16.90 0.84 15.60
N LYS A 75 15.88 0.00 15.84
CA LYS A 75 16.05 -1.40 16.24
C LYS A 75 16.78 -2.21 15.16
N VAL A 76 16.48 -1.97 13.88
CA VAL A 76 17.18 -2.64 12.78
C VAL A 76 18.64 -2.24 12.73
N LEU A 77 18.95 -0.97 12.85
CA LEU A 77 20.33 -0.47 12.77
C LEU A 77 21.21 -0.88 13.97
N THR A 78 20.60 -1.21 15.12
CA THR A 78 21.33 -1.59 16.35
C THR A 78 21.36 -3.08 16.61
N ASP A 79 20.28 -3.80 16.33
CA ASP A 79 20.04 -5.15 16.84
C ASP A 79 19.99 -6.23 15.74
N TYR A 80 19.88 -5.84 14.44
CA TYR A 80 19.65 -6.81 13.36
C TYR A 80 20.70 -6.75 12.25
N SER A 81 21.13 -7.91 11.78
CA SER A 81 21.80 -7.99 10.48
C SER A 81 20.76 -7.94 9.33
N PRO A 82 21.18 -7.57 8.10
CA PRO A 82 20.30 -7.64 6.92
C PRO A 82 19.59 -8.99 6.75
N GLU A 83 20.29 -10.09 6.98
CA GLU A 83 19.76 -11.46 6.86
C GLU A 83 18.69 -11.74 7.92
N GLN A 84 18.86 -11.23 9.13
CA GLN A 84 17.88 -11.38 10.21
C GLN A 84 16.59 -10.62 9.89
N VAL A 85 16.69 -9.42 9.28
CA VAL A 85 15.52 -8.69 8.80
C VAL A 85 14.82 -9.45 7.68
N ILE A 86 15.57 -9.99 6.68
CA ILE A 86 15.01 -10.83 5.61
C ILE A 86 14.26 -12.02 6.20
N THR A 87 14.84 -12.66 7.22
CA THR A 87 14.21 -13.80 7.91
C THR A 87 12.91 -13.37 8.58
N ALA A 88 12.91 -12.26 9.33
CA ALA A 88 11.71 -11.75 9.99
C ALA A 88 10.57 -11.42 8.97
N ILE A 89 10.92 -10.77 7.85
CA ILE A 89 9.94 -10.47 6.79
C ILE A 89 9.46 -11.76 6.10
N THR A 90 10.32 -12.76 5.93
CA THR A 90 9.93 -14.05 5.34
C THR A 90 8.99 -14.82 6.27
N GLU A 91 9.34 -14.93 7.56
CA GLU A 91 8.54 -15.63 8.58
C GLU A 91 7.21 -14.91 8.89
N SER A 92 7.14 -13.60 8.68
CA SER A 92 5.87 -12.86 8.77
C SER A 92 4.85 -13.30 7.72
N GLY A 93 5.31 -13.90 6.62
CA GLY A 93 4.46 -14.27 5.51
C GLY A 93 3.91 -13.07 4.71
N LEU A 94 4.49 -11.88 4.86
CA LEU A 94 4.08 -10.70 4.12
C LEU A 94 4.23 -10.92 2.61
N ARG A 95 3.12 -10.81 1.90
CA ARG A 95 3.07 -10.79 0.44
C ARG A 95 2.88 -9.35 -0.06
N GLY A 96 3.43 -9.04 -1.23
CA GLY A 96 3.31 -7.70 -1.83
C GLY A 96 1.84 -7.25 -1.99
N ARG A 97 1.54 -6.02 -1.60
CA ARG A 97 0.19 -5.44 -1.55
C ARG A 97 -0.23 -4.71 -2.83
N GLY A 98 0.67 -4.57 -3.80
CA GLY A 98 0.37 -3.95 -5.10
C GLY A 98 -0.38 -4.83 -6.10
N GLY A 99 -0.96 -5.96 -5.68
CA GLY A 99 -1.86 -6.81 -6.49
C GLY A 99 -1.32 -8.20 -6.82
N GLY A 100 -0.03 -8.36 -7.09
CA GLY A 100 0.56 -9.65 -7.49
C GLY A 100 0.82 -10.64 -6.35
N GLY A 101 0.85 -10.18 -5.11
CA GLY A 101 1.02 -11.03 -3.93
C GLY A 101 2.33 -11.83 -3.87
N PHE A 102 3.41 -11.35 -4.48
CA PHE A 102 4.71 -12.02 -4.43
C PHE A 102 5.30 -11.95 -3.01
N PRO A 103 5.94 -13.03 -2.48
CA PRO A 103 6.53 -13.01 -1.14
C PRO A 103 7.58 -11.92 -0.97
N THR A 104 7.35 -10.99 -0.04
CA THR A 104 8.19 -9.79 0.14
C THR A 104 9.60 -10.15 0.57
N GLY A 105 9.77 -11.04 1.56
CA GLY A 105 11.09 -11.46 2.03
C GLY A 105 11.93 -12.13 0.95
N LEU A 106 11.30 -12.92 0.07
CA LEU A 106 11.99 -13.54 -1.06
C LEU A 106 12.47 -12.50 -2.08
N LYS A 107 11.65 -11.47 -2.38
CA LYS A 107 12.04 -10.35 -3.26
C LYS A 107 13.24 -9.60 -2.69
N TRP A 108 13.24 -9.31 -1.38
CA TRP A 108 14.34 -8.65 -0.67
C TRP A 108 15.61 -9.48 -0.71
N LYS A 109 15.50 -10.80 -0.45
CA LYS A 109 16.62 -11.75 -0.54
C LYS A 109 17.28 -11.74 -1.91
N PHE A 110 16.53 -11.74 -3.00
CA PHE A 110 17.09 -11.70 -4.36
C PHE A 110 17.90 -10.43 -4.61
N VAL A 111 17.39 -9.25 -4.21
CA VAL A 111 18.13 -7.99 -4.38
C VAL A 111 19.34 -7.94 -3.44
N HIS A 112 19.20 -8.39 -2.19
CA HIS A 112 20.31 -8.46 -1.24
C HIS A 112 21.48 -9.30 -1.79
N GLN A 113 21.19 -10.48 -2.35
CA GLN A 113 22.18 -11.40 -2.89
C GLN A 113 22.80 -10.95 -4.22
N SER A 114 22.17 -10.03 -4.95
CA SER A 114 22.71 -9.52 -6.21
C SER A 114 23.96 -8.70 -5.94
N LYS A 115 25.05 -9.06 -6.63
CA LYS A 115 26.34 -8.36 -6.51
C LYS A 115 26.31 -7.10 -7.35
N SER A 116 26.48 -5.95 -6.72
CA SER A 116 26.63 -4.65 -7.35
C SER A 116 27.22 -3.65 -6.37
N ASP A 117 27.95 -2.69 -6.89
CA ASP A 117 28.45 -1.51 -6.17
C ASP A 117 27.34 -0.54 -5.79
N GLU A 118 26.25 -0.55 -6.55
CA GLU A 118 25.11 0.31 -6.38
C GLU A 118 23.80 -0.48 -6.47
N LYS A 119 22.83 -0.15 -5.62
CA LYS A 119 21.48 -0.72 -5.63
C LYS A 119 20.47 0.37 -5.34
N TYR A 120 19.26 0.19 -5.85
CA TYR A 120 18.17 1.14 -5.66
C TYR A 120 16.96 0.51 -5.00
N ILE A 121 16.18 1.34 -4.31
CA ILE A 121 14.88 0.97 -3.76
C ILE A 121 13.82 1.94 -4.28
N ILE A 122 12.67 1.39 -4.68
CA ILE A 122 11.57 2.19 -5.23
C ILE A 122 10.27 1.84 -4.51
N CYS A 123 9.61 2.86 -4.00
CA CYS A 123 8.22 2.77 -3.61
C CYS A 123 7.33 3.05 -4.83
N ASN A 124 6.58 2.06 -5.24
CA ASN A 124 5.58 2.19 -6.29
C ASN A 124 4.29 2.74 -5.67
N ALA A 125 4.06 4.04 -5.90
CA ALA A 125 2.86 4.77 -5.52
C ALA A 125 2.06 5.22 -6.77
N ASP A 126 2.21 4.49 -7.90
CA ASP A 126 1.41 4.68 -9.12
C ASP A 126 0.11 3.89 -9.01
N GLU A 127 -0.81 4.38 -8.19
CA GLU A 127 -2.13 3.82 -7.97
C GLU A 127 -3.08 4.31 -9.07
N GLY A 128 -3.07 3.65 -10.22
CA GLY A 128 -3.84 4.04 -11.40
C GLY A 128 -5.18 3.31 -11.58
N ASP A 129 -5.51 2.39 -10.69
CA ASP A 129 -6.70 1.56 -10.74
C ASP A 129 -7.98 2.38 -10.54
N SER A 130 -9.01 2.14 -11.37
CA SER A 130 -10.30 2.82 -11.22
C SER A 130 -10.95 2.47 -9.87
N GLY A 131 -11.19 3.48 -9.04
CA GLY A 131 -11.78 3.33 -7.72
C GLY A 131 -10.79 3.00 -6.59
N ALA A 132 -9.49 2.85 -6.88
CA ALA A 132 -8.46 2.63 -5.89
C ALA A 132 -7.91 3.96 -5.33
N PHE A 133 -7.81 4.07 -3.99
CA PHE A 133 -7.23 5.24 -3.29
C PHE A 133 -6.58 4.85 -1.94
N MET A 134 -6.18 3.58 -1.79
CA MET A 134 -5.55 3.04 -0.58
C MET A 134 -4.18 3.64 -0.35
N ASP A 135 -3.31 3.56 -1.37
CA ASP A 135 -1.94 4.06 -1.31
C ASP A 135 -1.89 5.57 -1.13
N ARG A 136 -2.76 6.29 -1.87
CA ARG A 136 -2.97 7.72 -1.70
C ARG A 136 -3.28 8.08 -0.26
N SER A 137 -4.25 7.39 0.34
CA SER A 137 -4.71 7.69 1.69
C SER A 137 -3.67 7.33 2.76
N ALA A 138 -2.91 6.24 2.58
CA ALA A 138 -1.80 5.90 3.45
C ALA A 138 -0.72 7.01 3.42
N LEU A 139 -0.36 7.49 2.23
CA LEU A 139 0.61 8.59 2.06
C LEU A 139 0.08 9.93 2.57
N GLU A 140 -1.22 10.16 2.51
CA GLU A 140 -1.85 11.36 3.06
C GLU A 140 -2.03 11.28 4.58
N GLY A 141 -2.22 10.09 5.14
CA GLY A 141 -2.52 9.89 6.57
C GLY A 141 -1.30 9.61 7.44
N ASP A 142 -0.28 8.95 6.90
CA ASP A 142 0.96 8.62 7.60
C ASP A 142 2.11 8.41 6.59
N PRO A 143 2.68 9.49 6.04
CA PRO A 143 3.79 9.36 5.09
C PRO A 143 5.06 8.77 5.72
N HIS A 144 5.29 9.00 7.02
CA HIS A 144 6.51 8.58 7.70
C HIS A 144 6.63 7.06 7.83
N ILE A 145 5.51 6.32 7.97
CA ILE A 145 5.55 4.85 8.05
C ILE A 145 6.12 4.23 6.77
N VAL A 146 5.85 4.86 5.62
CA VAL A 146 6.38 4.42 4.33
C VAL A 146 7.86 4.75 4.21
N LEU A 147 8.28 5.95 4.64
CA LEU A 147 9.69 6.36 4.66
C LEU A 147 10.52 5.43 5.56
N GLU A 148 10.02 5.10 6.74
CA GLU A 148 10.66 4.16 7.67
C GLU A 148 10.78 2.77 7.05
N GLY A 149 9.70 2.24 6.44
CA GLY A 149 9.72 0.95 5.76
C GLY A 149 10.72 0.91 4.60
N MET A 150 10.84 2.02 3.85
CA MET A 150 11.85 2.16 2.79
C MET A 150 13.28 2.20 3.35
N ALA A 151 13.52 2.94 4.44
CA ALA A 151 14.83 3.02 5.06
C ALA A 151 15.31 1.65 5.61
N ILE A 152 14.40 0.89 6.23
CA ILE A 152 14.66 -0.50 6.66
C ILE A 152 15.00 -1.38 5.44
N GLY A 153 14.22 -1.29 4.35
CA GLY A 153 14.50 -2.02 3.12
C GLY A 153 15.83 -1.64 2.48
N ALA A 154 16.19 -0.36 2.49
CA ALA A 154 17.44 0.15 1.96
C ALA A 154 18.66 -0.38 2.73
N TYR A 155 18.58 -0.40 4.07
CA TYR A 155 19.59 -1.02 4.91
C TYR A 155 19.83 -2.49 4.53
N VAL A 156 18.75 -3.25 4.40
CA VAL A 156 18.80 -4.68 4.10
C VAL A 156 19.46 -4.98 2.76
N ILE A 157 19.12 -4.23 1.71
CA ILE A 157 19.68 -4.49 0.37
C ILE A 157 21.00 -3.77 0.10
N GLY A 158 21.41 -2.84 0.99
CA GLY A 158 22.59 -2.00 0.82
C GLY A 158 22.38 -0.85 -0.18
N ALA A 159 21.16 -0.32 -0.30
CA ALA A 159 20.88 0.84 -1.13
C ALA A 159 21.18 2.15 -0.38
N ARG A 160 21.74 3.13 -1.10
CA ARG A 160 21.96 4.48 -0.58
C ARG A 160 20.95 5.50 -1.12
N LYS A 161 20.21 5.13 -2.16
CA LYS A 161 19.23 6.00 -2.83
C LYS A 161 17.93 5.28 -3.09
N GLY A 162 16.83 5.97 -2.77
CA GLY A 162 15.46 5.52 -2.99
C GLY A 162 14.64 6.53 -3.77
N TYR A 163 13.59 6.02 -4.40
CA TYR A 163 12.63 6.83 -5.15
C TYR A 163 11.20 6.47 -4.72
N ILE A 164 10.35 7.48 -4.55
CA ILE A 164 8.91 7.29 -4.48
C ILE A 164 8.33 7.77 -5.80
N TYR A 165 7.85 6.82 -6.61
CA TYR A 165 7.17 7.13 -7.87
C TYR A 165 5.69 7.31 -7.58
N ILE A 166 5.21 8.54 -7.64
CA ILE A 166 3.84 8.94 -7.26
C ILE A 166 3.16 9.68 -8.40
N ARG A 167 1.85 9.48 -8.54
CA ARG A 167 1.02 10.18 -9.52
C ARG A 167 0.96 11.68 -9.23
N ALA A 168 1.12 12.50 -10.29
CA ALA A 168 0.98 13.95 -10.18
C ALA A 168 -0.42 14.40 -9.75
N GLU A 169 -1.44 13.54 -9.95
CA GLU A 169 -2.83 13.77 -9.56
C GLU A 169 -3.08 13.66 -8.04
N TYR A 170 -2.05 13.35 -7.24
CA TYR A 170 -2.14 13.27 -5.79
C TYR A 170 -1.43 14.46 -5.09
N PRO A 171 -1.90 15.71 -5.30
CA PRO A 171 -1.19 16.91 -4.83
C PRO A 171 -1.02 16.97 -3.30
N LEU A 172 -1.99 16.47 -2.54
CA LEU A 172 -1.90 16.46 -1.07
C LEU A 172 -0.88 15.43 -0.58
N ALA A 173 -0.87 14.22 -1.15
CA ALA A 173 0.14 13.21 -0.82
C ALA A 173 1.55 13.70 -1.17
N ILE A 174 1.73 14.35 -2.33
CA ILE A 174 3.00 14.94 -2.75
C ILE A 174 3.46 16.01 -1.75
N LYS A 175 2.56 16.92 -1.33
CA LYS A 175 2.86 17.96 -0.35
C LYS A 175 3.34 17.35 0.98
N ARG A 176 2.59 16.36 1.50
CA ARG A 176 2.90 15.70 2.76
C ARG A 176 4.18 14.88 2.70
N LEU A 177 4.42 14.15 1.60
CA LEU A 177 5.67 13.44 1.39
C LEU A 177 6.89 14.36 1.33
N ARG A 178 6.81 15.49 0.62
CA ARG A 178 7.91 16.46 0.58
C ARG A 178 8.25 16.95 1.98
N LYS A 179 7.23 17.32 2.76
CA LYS A 179 7.42 17.74 4.15
C LYS A 179 7.99 16.61 5.01
N ALA A 180 7.46 15.41 4.91
CA ALA A 180 7.94 14.26 5.67
C ALA A 180 9.41 13.90 5.35
N ILE A 181 9.82 13.95 4.08
CA ILE A 181 11.22 13.74 3.68
C ILE A 181 12.12 14.84 4.24
N GLU A 182 11.70 16.10 4.16
CA GLU A 182 12.46 17.22 4.74
C GLU A 182 12.61 17.09 6.27
N ASP A 183 11.52 16.76 6.96
CA ASP A 183 11.54 16.53 8.40
C ASP A 183 12.41 15.33 8.77
N ALA A 184 12.30 14.21 8.04
CA ALA A 184 13.13 13.02 8.28
C ALA A 184 14.63 13.30 8.08
N ARG A 185 15.00 14.13 7.10
CA ARG A 185 16.39 14.60 6.93
C ARG A 185 16.83 15.47 8.11
N ARG A 186 16.01 16.43 8.54
CA ARG A 186 16.30 17.33 9.65
C ARG A 186 16.49 16.59 10.98
N TYR A 187 15.74 15.50 11.20
CA TYR A 187 15.80 14.68 12.41
C TYR A 187 16.85 13.55 12.33
N GLY A 188 17.54 13.38 11.20
CA GLY A 188 18.58 12.38 11.00
C GLY A 188 18.05 10.96 10.74
N PHE A 189 16.83 10.81 10.22
CA PHE A 189 16.26 9.53 9.77
C PHE A 189 16.48 9.30 8.27
N LEU A 190 16.87 10.33 7.53
CA LEU A 190 17.31 10.27 6.13
C LEU A 190 18.59 11.11 5.98
N GLY A 191 19.37 10.83 4.93
CA GLY A 191 20.62 11.48 4.62
C GLY A 191 21.83 10.64 5.01
N GLU A 192 22.90 11.31 5.49
CA GLU A 192 24.16 10.66 5.86
C GLU A 192 24.14 10.27 7.35
N ASN A 193 24.80 9.15 7.67
CA ASN A 193 25.02 8.68 9.04
C ASN A 193 23.74 8.62 9.88
N ILE A 194 22.70 7.99 9.35
CA ILE A 194 21.38 7.90 9.97
C ILE A 194 21.49 7.39 11.41
N LEU A 195 20.90 8.11 12.35
CA LEU A 195 20.94 7.84 13.80
C LEU A 195 22.36 7.69 14.35
N GLY A 196 23.36 8.30 13.69
CA GLY A 196 24.76 8.22 14.09
C GLY A 196 25.48 6.91 13.75
N THR A 197 24.90 6.11 12.85
CA THR A 197 25.50 4.88 12.31
C THR A 197 26.25 5.15 11.00
N ASP A 198 26.93 4.14 10.45
CA ASP A 198 27.56 4.22 9.12
C ASP A 198 26.54 4.10 7.95
N PHE A 199 25.27 3.90 8.27
CA PHE A 199 24.20 3.79 7.26
C PHE A 199 23.79 5.16 6.75
N SER A 200 23.78 5.31 5.41
CA SER A 200 23.36 6.52 4.74
C SER A 200 22.33 6.17 3.66
N PHE A 201 21.21 6.86 3.65
CA PHE A 201 20.13 6.62 2.69
C PHE A 201 19.28 7.86 2.52
N ASP A 202 18.96 8.20 1.28
CA ASP A 202 18.08 9.35 0.98
C ASP A 202 17.01 9.00 -0.07
N ILE A 203 15.91 9.75 -0.04
CA ILE A 203 14.72 9.52 -0.87
C ILE A 203 14.43 10.74 -1.73
N GLU A 204 14.14 10.50 -3.01
CA GLU A 204 13.64 11.50 -3.95
C GLU A 204 12.24 11.14 -4.44
N LEU A 205 11.40 12.17 -4.69
CA LEU A 205 10.09 12.00 -5.32
C LEU A 205 10.20 12.11 -6.83
N VAL A 206 9.61 11.15 -7.52
CA VAL A 206 9.42 11.18 -8.98
C VAL A 206 7.94 11.25 -9.27
N LEU A 207 7.53 12.28 -10.03
CA LEU A 207 6.13 12.49 -10.37
C LEU A 207 5.79 11.78 -11.68
N GLY A 208 4.91 10.81 -11.61
CA GLY A 208 4.36 10.14 -12.78
C GLY A 208 3.32 11.01 -13.50
N ALA A 209 3.24 10.89 -14.81
CA ALA A 209 2.29 11.64 -15.65
C ALA A 209 0.92 10.98 -15.78
N GLY A 210 0.54 10.09 -14.86
CA GLY A 210 -0.78 9.48 -14.78
C GLY A 210 -1.00 8.25 -15.66
N ALA A 211 0.02 7.74 -16.36
CA ALA A 211 -0.13 6.55 -17.18
C ALA A 211 -0.23 5.27 -16.32
N PHE A 212 -1.36 4.57 -16.38
CA PHE A 212 -1.61 3.34 -15.63
C PHE A 212 -0.53 2.25 -15.83
N VAL A 213 0.02 2.16 -17.05
CA VAL A 213 1.10 1.20 -17.35
C VAL A 213 2.33 1.39 -16.48
N CYS A 214 2.58 2.59 -15.94
CA CYS A 214 3.71 2.87 -15.06
C CYS A 214 3.57 2.24 -13.66
N GLY A 215 2.41 1.67 -13.30
CA GLY A 215 2.26 0.78 -12.17
C GLY A 215 2.97 -0.57 -12.33
N GLU A 216 3.23 -1.01 -13.57
CA GLU A 216 4.07 -2.19 -13.84
C GLU A 216 5.54 -1.85 -13.58
N GLU A 217 6.23 -2.66 -12.77
CA GLU A 217 7.54 -2.35 -12.20
C GLU A 217 8.62 -1.97 -13.22
N THR A 218 8.59 -2.57 -14.42
CA THR A 218 9.60 -2.27 -15.46
C THR A 218 9.24 -1.05 -16.31
N ALA A 219 7.96 -0.76 -16.49
CA ALA A 219 7.49 0.48 -17.11
C ALA A 219 7.75 1.69 -16.21
N LEU A 220 7.58 1.52 -14.88
CA LEU A 220 7.94 2.50 -13.87
C LEU A 220 9.43 2.85 -13.94
N ILE A 221 10.31 1.83 -14.03
CA ILE A 221 11.76 2.03 -14.19
C ILE A 221 12.05 2.88 -15.43
N TYR A 222 11.48 2.54 -16.59
CA TYR A 222 11.67 3.34 -17.81
C TYR A 222 11.21 4.79 -17.64
N SER A 223 10.12 5.01 -16.92
CA SER A 223 9.63 6.36 -16.66
C SER A 223 10.60 7.16 -15.78
N ILE A 224 11.17 6.55 -14.73
CA ILE A 224 12.21 7.20 -13.89
C ILE A 224 13.46 7.52 -14.73
N GLU A 225 13.83 6.63 -15.65
CA GLU A 225 14.96 6.81 -16.58
C GLU A 225 14.71 7.88 -17.65
N GLY A 226 13.53 8.53 -17.65
CA GLY A 226 13.15 9.55 -18.64
C GLY A 226 12.72 8.98 -19.99
N SER A 227 12.46 7.68 -20.07
CA SER A 227 11.98 7.00 -21.27
C SER A 227 10.47 6.79 -21.21
N ARG A 228 9.85 6.47 -22.37
CA ARG A 228 8.43 6.12 -22.41
C ARG A 228 8.15 4.89 -21.53
N GLY A 229 7.16 4.99 -20.65
CA GLY A 229 6.71 3.90 -19.80
C GLY A 229 6.16 2.73 -20.60
N MET A 230 6.97 1.70 -20.76
CA MET A 230 6.65 0.45 -21.44
C MET A 230 7.28 -0.72 -20.70
N PRO A 231 6.58 -1.88 -20.53
CA PRO A 231 7.17 -3.04 -19.89
C PRO A 231 8.42 -3.55 -20.60
N ARG A 232 9.41 -3.98 -19.81
CA ARG A 232 10.59 -4.72 -20.32
C ARG A 232 10.28 -6.22 -20.36
N GLN A 233 10.98 -6.92 -21.24
CA GLN A 233 10.95 -8.38 -21.25
C GLN A 233 11.70 -8.91 -20.02
N ARG A 234 11.16 -9.90 -19.34
CA ARG A 234 11.79 -10.61 -18.21
C ARG A 234 12.03 -12.07 -18.59
N PRO A 235 13.18 -12.71 -18.25
CA PRO A 235 14.34 -12.16 -17.60
C PRO A 235 15.15 -11.18 -18.45
N PRO A 236 16.01 -10.28 -17.87
CA PRO A 236 16.35 -10.20 -16.45
C PRO A 236 15.26 -9.51 -15.61
N TYR A 237 15.14 -9.91 -14.35
CA TYR A 237 14.25 -9.29 -13.38
C TYR A 237 14.89 -8.03 -12.76
N PRO A 238 14.10 -7.06 -12.24
CA PRO A 238 14.64 -5.85 -11.61
C PRO A 238 15.61 -6.12 -10.45
N SER A 239 15.46 -7.24 -9.77
CA SER A 239 16.39 -7.67 -8.71
C SER A 239 17.84 -7.89 -9.21
N VAL A 240 18.02 -8.06 -10.52
CA VAL A 240 19.33 -8.24 -11.17
C VAL A 240 19.65 -7.03 -12.04
N LYS A 241 18.69 -6.56 -12.85
CA LYS A 241 18.86 -5.48 -13.81
C LYS A 241 17.62 -4.57 -13.82
N GLY A 242 17.57 -3.65 -12.88
CA GLY A 242 16.49 -2.68 -12.67
C GLY A 242 16.86 -1.28 -13.16
N LEU A 243 16.69 -0.29 -12.27
CA LEU A 243 16.96 1.13 -12.54
C LEU A 243 18.43 1.34 -12.91
N TRP A 244 18.68 1.98 -14.06
CA TRP A 244 20.01 2.20 -14.66
C TRP A 244 20.86 0.92 -14.69
N ASP A 245 20.20 -0.19 -15.02
CA ASP A 245 20.81 -1.51 -15.10
C ASP A 245 21.39 -2.04 -13.77
N LYS A 246 21.02 -1.45 -12.62
CA LYS A 246 21.45 -1.88 -11.29
C LYS A 246 20.35 -2.70 -10.58
N PRO A 247 20.70 -3.59 -9.64
CA PRO A 247 19.71 -4.32 -8.85
C PRO A 247 18.77 -3.36 -8.11
N THR A 248 17.48 -3.56 -8.26
CA THR A 248 16.47 -2.65 -7.74
C THR A 248 15.37 -3.41 -7.01
N LEU A 249 15.08 -2.99 -5.78
CA LEU A 249 13.94 -3.45 -5.01
C LEU A 249 12.76 -2.51 -5.28
N ILE A 250 11.63 -3.07 -5.70
CA ILE A 250 10.38 -2.32 -5.91
C ILE A 250 9.28 -2.93 -5.07
N ASN A 251 8.68 -2.14 -4.18
CA ASN A 251 7.51 -2.53 -3.42
C ASN A 251 6.44 -1.43 -3.47
N ASN A 252 5.20 -1.83 -3.29
CA ASN A 252 4.05 -0.94 -3.18
C ASN A 252 4.03 -0.21 -1.82
N VAL A 253 3.31 0.90 -1.71
CA VAL A 253 3.13 1.73 -0.51
C VAL A 253 2.68 0.91 0.70
N GLU A 254 1.57 0.18 0.57
CA GLU A 254 1.01 -0.63 1.65
C GLU A 254 2.01 -1.72 2.10
N THR A 255 2.80 -2.27 1.17
CA THR A 255 3.85 -3.23 1.51
C THR A 255 4.90 -2.62 2.44
N PHE A 256 5.40 -1.41 2.12
CA PHE A 256 6.37 -0.73 2.99
C PHE A 256 5.77 -0.33 4.33
N ALA A 257 4.51 0.12 4.37
CA ALA A 257 3.84 0.51 5.60
C ALA A 257 3.68 -0.64 6.62
N ASN A 258 3.73 -1.90 6.17
CA ASN A 258 3.70 -3.06 7.06
C ASN A 258 5.07 -3.40 7.69
N ILE A 259 6.18 -2.95 7.10
CA ILE A 259 7.53 -3.33 7.54
C ILE A 259 7.84 -2.88 8.97
N PRO A 260 7.61 -1.61 9.36
CA PRO A 260 7.89 -1.15 10.73
C PRO A 260 7.14 -1.96 11.79
N VAL A 261 5.88 -2.34 11.53
CA VAL A 261 5.07 -3.16 12.45
C VAL A 261 5.67 -4.54 12.66
N ILE A 262 6.07 -5.21 11.57
CA ILE A 262 6.69 -6.54 11.63
C ILE A 262 7.99 -6.51 12.46
N ILE A 263 8.76 -5.43 12.37
CA ILE A 263 10.00 -5.29 13.13
C ILE A 263 9.74 -4.94 14.60
N LEU A 264 8.77 -4.04 14.87
CA LEU A 264 8.48 -3.57 16.21
C LEU A 264 7.75 -4.61 17.06
N ASP A 265 6.66 -5.14 16.53
CA ASP A 265 5.74 -6.01 17.27
C ASP A 265 6.06 -7.50 17.06
N GLY A 266 7.00 -7.78 16.15
CA GLY A 266 7.48 -9.13 15.83
C GLY A 266 6.70 -9.77 14.68
N TYR A 267 7.39 -10.62 13.93
CA TYR A 267 6.79 -11.30 12.78
C TYR A 267 5.65 -12.23 13.19
N GLN A 268 5.69 -12.79 14.41
CA GLN A 268 4.65 -13.67 14.93
C GLN A 268 3.31 -12.93 15.07
N TYR A 269 3.33 -11.67 15.53
CA TYR A 269 2.14 -10.83 15.63
C TYR A 269 1.47 -10.69 14.26
N PHE A 270 2.23 -10.33 13.23
CA PHE A 270 1.72 -10.17 11.88
C PHE A 270 1.25 -11.52 11.28
N ALA A 271 2.02 -12.59 11.48
CA ALA A 271 1.72 -13.93 10.97
C ALA A 271 0.50 -14.58 11.64
N ALA A 272 0.11 -14.12 12.83
CA ALA A 272 -1.11 -14.57 13.52
C ALA A 272 -2.40 -14.04 12.90
N VAL A 273 -2.31 -12.97 12.09
CA VAL A 273 -3.44 -12.37 11.38
C VAL A 273 -3.52 -12.92 9.96
N GLY A 274 -4.73 -13.15 9.46
CA GLY A 274 -4.97 -13.63 8.10
C GLY A 274 -5.12 -15.14 7.96
N THR A 275 -4.99 -15.64 6.73
CA THR A 275 -5.09 -17.06 6.41
C THR A 275 -3.72 -17.75 6.46
N GLU A 276 -3.69 -19.07 6.31
CA GLU A 276 -2.43 -19.83 6.29
C GLU A 276 -1.45 -19.33 5.21
N LYS A 277 -1.94 -18.99 4.01
CA LYS A 277 -1.14 -18.60 2.85
C LYS A 277 -1.09 -17.09 2.59
N SER A 278 -1.97 -16.32 3.23
CA SER A 278 -2.07 -14.86 3.07
C SER A 278 -2.13 -14.20 4.44
N LYS A 279 -0.97 -13.77 4.95
CA LYS A 279 -0.82 -13.21 6.29
C LYS A 279 -1.08 -11.71 6.33
N GLY A 280 -1.44 -11.24 7.53
CA GLY A 280 -1.68 -9.83 7.81
C GLY A 280 -3.05 -9.35 7.33
N THR A 281 -3.13 -8.06 7.13
CA THR A 281 -4.33 -7.34 6.69
C THR A 281 -4.23 -6.90 5.23
N LYS A 282 -5.36 -6.46 4.69
CA LYS A 282 -5.41 -5.77 3.39
C LYS A 282 -6.30 -4.55 3.49
N VAL A 283 -5.82 -3.43 2.94
CA VAL A 283 -6.63 -2.23 2.78
C VAL A 283 -7.44 -2.33 1.49
N PHE A 284 -8.74 -2.04 1.60
CA PHE A 284 -9.64 -1.95 0.45
C PHE A 284 -10.26 -0.55 0.34
N ALA A 285 -10.39 -0.08 -0.89
CA ALA A 285 -11.25 1.05 -1.23
C ALA A 285 -12.64 0.49 -1.57
N LEU A 286 -13.55 0.54 -0.61
CA LEU A 286 -14.93 0.09 -0.76
C LEU A 286 -15.77 1.21 -1.36
N ALA A 287 -16.30 0.98 -2.54
CA ALA A 287 -17.04 1.96 -3.32
C ALA A 287 -18.27 1.34 -4.01
N GLY A 288 -19.02 2.15 -4.75
CA GLY A 288 -20.20 1.72 -5.51
C GLY A 288 -21.49 1.79 -4.72
N LYS A 289 -22.36 0.80 -4.88
CA LYS A 289 -23.74 0.77 -4.36
C LYS A 289 -23.87 0.24 -2.93
N VAL A 290 -22.92 0.58 -2.07
CA VAL A 290 -22.88 0.21 -0.66
C VAL A 290 -23.17 1.41 0.23
N LYS A 291 -23.76 1.22 1.41
CA LYS A 291 -24.15 2.34 2.29
C LYS A 291 -22.94 3.12 2.83
N ASN A 292 -21.93 2.38 3.32
CA ASN A 292 -20.71 2.95 3.89
C ASN A 292 -19.57 2.76 2.88
N THR A 293 -19.23 3.83 2.18
CA THR A 293 -18.08 3.86 1.27
C THR A 293 -16.86 4.41 1.98
N GLY A 294 -15.66 4.01 1.57
CA GLY A 294 -14.40 4.52 2.11
C GLY A 294 -13.32 3.47 2.19
N LEU A 295 -12.26 3.77 2.94
CA LEU A 295 -11.22 2.81 3.23
C LEU A 295 -11.63 1.88 4.37
N ILE A 296 -11.36 0.61 4.16
CA ILE A 296 -11.46 -0.42 5.19
C ILE A 296 -10.17 -1.24 5.22
N GLU A 297 -9.75 -1.63 6.42
CA GLU A 297 -8.63 -2.56 6.57
C GLU A 297 -9.09 -3.77 7.37
N VAL A 298 -9.00 -4.94 6.74
CA VAL A 298 -9.51 -6.20 7.29
C VAL A 298 -8.43 -7.28 7.26
N PRO A 299 -8.47 -8.26 8.16
CA PRO A 299 -7.64 -9.45 8.06
C PRO A 299 -7.82 -10.15 6.71
N MET A 300 -6.75 -10.64 6.13
CA MET A 300 -6.87 -11.57 5.02
C MET A 300 -7.74 -12.76 5.43
N GLY A 301 -8.68 -13.17 4.57
CA GLY A 301 -9.63 -14.23 4.87
C GLY A 301 -11.00 -13.75 5.36
N THR A 302 -11.19 -12.46 5.64
CA THR A 302 -12.52 -11.87 5.81
C THR A 302 -13.35 -12.13 4.56
N THR A 303 -14.62 -12.49 4.69
CA THR A 303 -15.45 -12.81 3.53
C THR A 303 -15.98 -11.55 2.83
N LEU A 304 -16.28 -11.66 1.54
CA LEU A 304 -16.94 -10.58 0.81
C LEU A 304 -18.28 -10.18 1.45
N ARG A 305 -18.99 -11.15 2.04
CA ARG A 305 -20.24 -10.90 2.76
C ARG A 305 -20.04 -9.98 3.95
N GLU A 306 -19.06 -10.28 4.81
CA GLU A 306 -18.71 -9.44 5.96
C GLU A 306 -18.30 -8.03 5.52
N ILE A 307 -17.53 -7.93 4.44
CA ILE A 307 -17.13 -6.62 3.91
C ILE A 307 -18.33 -5.81 3.41
N VAL A 308 -19.18 -6.41 2.59
CA VAL A 308 -20.30 -5.69 1.94
C VAL A 308 -21.41 -5.37 2.95
N TYR A 309 -21.77 -6.35 3.82
CA TYR A 309 -22.94 -6.19 4.67
C TYR A 309 -22.59 -5.71 6.07
N ASP A 310 -21.57 -6.28 6.70
CA ASP A 310 -21.29 -5.98 8.10
C ASP A 310 -20.50 -4.66 8.26
N ILE A 311 -19.55 -4.42 7.37
CA ILE A 311 -18.72 -3.19 7.37
C ILE A 311 -19.37 -2.15 6.48
N GLY A 312 -19.71 -2.53 5.25
CA GLY A 312 -20.32 -1.65 4.25
C GLY A 312 -21.78 -1.29 4.54
N GLY A 313 -22.42 -1.98 5.49
CA GLY A 313 -23.82 -1.72 5.91
C GLY A 313 -24.86 -2.19 4.89
N GLY A 314 -24.47 -3.01 3.90
CA GLY A 314 -25.34 -3.56 2.87
C GLY A 314 -25.57 -2.59 1.71
N ILE A 315 -26.45 -3.00 0.78
CA ILE A 315 -26.72 -2.27 -0.44
C ILE A 315 -27.47 -0.98 -0.14
N SER A 316 -27.09 0.11 -0.81
CA SER A 316 -27.75 1.40 -0.69
C SER A 316 -29.18 1.36 -1.27
N ASN A 317 -30.03 2.28 -0.83
CA ASN A 317 -31.38 2.53 -1.36
C ASN A 317 -32.34 1.30 -1.31
N GLY A 318 -32.06 0.30 -0.45
CA GLY A 318 -32.92 -0.87 -0.29
C GLY A 318 -32.94 -1.83 -1.49
N LYS A 319 -31.99 -1.71 -2.41
CA LYS A 319 -31.86 -2.57 -3.58
C LYS A 319 -31.20 -3.90 -3.27
N GLN A 320 -31.22 -4.81 -4.24
CA GLN A 320 -30.58 -6.12 -4.12
C GLN A 320 -29.14 -6.08 -4.60
N PHE A 321 -28.30 -6.87 -3.96
CA PHE A 321 -26.93 -7.09 -4.39
C PHE A 321 -26.90 -7.83 -5.72
N LYS A 322 -26.04 -7.39 -6.63
CA LYS A 322 -25.82 -8.08 -7.91
C LYS A 322 -24.45 -8.70 -7.99
N ALA A 323 -23.42 -7.90 -7.75
CA ALA A 323 -22.03 -8.36 -7.81
C ALA A 323 -21.11 -7.42 -7.06
N VAL A 324 -19.91 -7.90 -6.75
CA VAL A 324 -18.77 -7.07 -6.36
C VAL A 324 -17.66 -7.21 -7.38
N GLN A 325 -17.22 -6.10 -7.95
CA GLN A 325 -16.02 -6.05 -8.79
C GLN A 325 -14.79 -5.85 -7.91
N ILE A 326 -13.79 -6.72 -8.07
CA ILE A 326 -12.54 -6.69 -7.32
C ILE A 326 -11.36 -6.93 -8.25
N GLY A 327 -10.21 -6.34 -7.93
CA GLY A 327 -8.96 -6.54 -8.69
C GLY A 327 -8.76 -5.56 -9.86
N GLY A 328 -9.55 -4.49 -9.89
CA GLY A 328 -9.44 -3.46 -10.93
C GLY A 328 -9.76 -3.96 -12.33
N PRO A 329 -9.20 -3.33 -13.39
CA PRO A 329 -9.51 -3.67 -14.79
C PRO A 329 -9.18 -5.11 -15.19
N TYR A 330 -8.29 -5.76 -14.45
CA TYR A 330 -7.86 -7.14 -14.70
C TYR A 330 -8.53 -8.15 -13.75
N GLY A 331 -9.42 -7.67 -12.89
CA GLY A 331 -10.13 -8.47 -11.92
C GLY A 331 -11.38 -9.14 -12.47
N GLY A 332 -12.33 -9.38 -11.59
CA GLY A 332 -13.60 -10.02 -11.93
C GLY A 332 -14.77 -9.45 -11.15
N CYS A 333 -15.98 -9.71 -11.67
CA CYS A 333 -17.23 -9.42 -10.97
C CYS A 333 -17.74 -10.72 -10.34
N LEU A 334 -17.81 -10.75 -9.02
CA LEU A 334 -18.22 -11.90 -8.23
C LEU A 334 -19.71 -11.79 -7.87
N PRO A 335 -20.57 -12.71 -8.29
CA PRO A 335 -22.00 -12.70 -8.02
C PRO A 335 -22.31 -13.10 -6.56
N GLU A 336 -23.59 -13.05 -6.18
CA GLU A 336 -24.08 -13.36 -4.84
C GLU A 336 -23.62 -14.75 -4.33
N SER A 337 -23.54 -15.75 -5.21
CA SER A 337 -23.04 -17.08 -4.87
C SER A 337 -21.58 -17.11 -4.40
N CYS A 338 -20.82 -16.04 -4.64
CA CYS A 338 -19.43 -15.88 -4.21
C CYS A 338 -19.25 -15.03 -2.95
N LEU A 339 -20.33 -14.56 -2.33
CA LEU A 339 -20.23 -13.65 -1.15
C LEU A 339 -19.47 -14.28 0.03
N ASP A 340 -19.49 -15.58 0.18
CA ASP A 340 -18.77 -16.28 1.25
C ASP A 340 -17.31 -16.61 0.89
N THR A 341 -16.80 -16.09 -0.24
CA THR A 341 -15.40 -16.22 -0.62
C THR A 341 -14.51 -15.38 0.30
N PRO A 342 -13.50 -15.98 0.93
CA PRO A 342 -12.50 -15.22 1.69
C PRO A 342 -11.68 -14.30 0.80
N VAL A 343 -11.41 -13.07 1.22
CA VAL A 343 -10.53 -12.16 0.48
C VAL A 343 -9.08 -12.49 0.79
N ASP A 344 -8.55 -13.45 0.06
CA ASP A 344 -7.14 -13.78 0.02
C ASP A 344 -6.70 -14.09 -1.44
N TYR A 345 -5.36 -14.15 -1.67
CA TYR A 345 -4.83 -14.29 -3.02
C TYR A 345 -5.26 -15.59 -3.73
N ASP A 346 -5.31 -16.69 -2.99
CA ASP A 346 -5.56 -18.00 -3.55
C ASP A 346 -7.07 -18.25 -3.74
N SER A 347 -7.88 -17.84 -2.76
CA SER A 347 -9.35 -18.00 -2.80
C SER A 347 -9.98 -17.15 -3.91
N LEU A 348 -9.56 -15.90 -4.05
CA LEU A 348 -10.05 -15.04 -5.14
C LEU A 348 -9.61 -15.55 -6.50
N LYS A 349 -8.40 -16.07 -6.63
CA LYS A 349 -7.94 -16.67 -7.87
C LYS A 349 -8.76 -17.92 -8.26
N ALA A 350 -9.19 -18.71 -7.28
CA ALA A 350 -10.03 -19.88 -7.53
C ALA A 350 -11.43 -19.53 -8.07
N THR A 351 -11.94 -18.32 -7.78
CA THR A 351 -13.22 -17.82 -8.34
C THR A 351 -13.06 -17.14 -9.70
N GLY A 352 -11.85 -17.06 -10.24
CA GLY A 352 -11.54 -16.35 -11.49
C GLY A 352 -11.34 -14.84 -11.33
N ALA A 353 -11.29 -14.33 -10.09
CA ALA A 353 -10.93 -12.95 -9.78
C ALA A 353 -9.45 -12.84 -9.36
N ILE A 354 -9.00 -11.64 -9.02
CA ILE A 354 -7.70 -11.38 -8.41
C ILE A 354 -7.86 -10.37 -7.28
N MET A 355 -6.91 -10.37 -6.34
CA MET A 355 -6.89 -9.35 -5.26
C MET A 355 -6.73 -7.93 -5.81
N GLY A 356 -5.87 -7.77 -6.81
CA GLY A 356 -5.49 -6.45 -7.30
C GLY A 356 -4.87 -5.58 -6.22
N SER A 357 -4.91 -4.27 -6.42
CA SER A 357 -4.41 -3.29 -5.45
C SER A 357 -5.31 -3.15 -4.21
N GLY A 358 -6.60 -3.50 -4.32
CA GLY A 358 -7.61 -3.41 -3.25
C GLY A 358 -8.83 -2.56 -3.60
N GLY A 359 -9.01 -2.19 -4.87
CA GLY A 359 -10.27 -1.59 -5.32
C GLY A 359 -11.41 -2.60 -5.24
N MET A 360 -12.54 -2.20 -4.64
CA MET A 360 -13.73 -3.02 -4.49
C MET A 360 -14.98 -2.18 -4.80
N ILE A 361 -15.70 -2.52 -5.86
CA ILE A 361 -16.88 -1.78 -6.32
C ILE A 361 -18.11 -2.68 -6.23
N VAL A 362 -19.05 -2.30 -5.37
CA VAL A 362 -20.31 -3.03 -5.16
C VAL A 362 -21.35 -2.56 -6.18
N LEU A 363 -22.02 -3.52 -6.82
CA LEU A 363 -23.02 -3.32 -7.85
C LEU A 363 -24.38 -3.82 -7.36
N ASP A 364 -25.45 -3.11 -7.71
CA ASP A 364 -26.84 -3.48 -7.40
C ASP A 364 -27.59 -4.03 -8.64
N GLU A 365 -28.85 -4.37 -8.44
CA GLU A 365 -29.71 -4.97 -9.46
C GLU A 365 -29.88 -4.12 -10.74
N ASP A 366 -29.71 -2.81 -10.67
CA ASP A 366 -29.84 -1.89 -11.80
C ASP A 366 -28.57 -1.85 -12.68
N ASP A 367 -27.42 -2.30 -12.17
CA ASP A 367 -26.17 -2.24 -12.91
C ASP A 367 -26.14 -3.27 -14.05
N CYS A 368 -25.78 -2.86 -15.23
CA CYS A 368 -25.59 -3.76 -16.37
C CYS A 368 -24.17 -4.34 -16.35
N MET A 369 -24.03 -5.67 -16.27
CA MET A 369 -22.73 -6.34 -16.25
C MET A 369 -21.95 -6.16 -17.55
N VAL A 370 -22.65 -6.02 -18.69
CA VAL A 370 -22.00 -5.75 -19.99
C VAL A 370 -21.43 -4.34 -20.04
N ASP A 371 -22.17 -3.35 -19.53
CA ASP A 371 -21.68 -1.97 -19.41
C ASP A 371 -20.50 -1.88 -18.43
N THR A 372 -20.54 -2.62 -17.33
CA THR A 372 -19.42 -2.71 -16.38
C THR A 372 -18.17 -3.28 -17.08
N ALA A 373 -18.31 -4.35 -17.84
CA ALA A 373 -17.20 -4.93 -18.60
C ALA A 373 -16.70 -3.97 -19.69
N LYS A 374 -17.60 -3.27 -20.38
CA LYS A 374 -17.28 -2.24 -21.38
C LYS A 374 -16.49 -1.08 -20.75
N TYR A 375 -16.89 -0.60 -19.58
CA TYR A 375 -16.21 0.46 -18.84
C TYR A 375 -14.73 0.08 -18.55
N PHE A 376 -14.49 -1.08 -17.97
CA PHE A 376 -13.12 -1.54 -17.67
C PHE A 376 -12.31 -1.80 -18.94
N LEU A 377 -12.95 -2.31 -19.98
CA LEU A 377 -12.26 -2.53 -21.25
C LEU A 377 -11.92 -1.21 -21.97
N GLN A 378 -12.80 -0.22 -21.89
CA GLN A 378 -12.52 1.14 -22.40
C GLN A 378 -11.33 1.76 -21.66
N PHE A 379 -11.30 1.65 -20.32
CA PHE A 379 -10.15 2.07 -19.53
C PHE A 379 -8.87 1.36 -19.98
N THR A 380 -8.89 0.02 -20.11
CA THR A 380 -7.73 -0.78 -20.53
C THR A 380 -7.25 -0.39 -21.94
N GLN A 381 -8.17 -0.11 -22.85
CA GLN A 381 -7.85 0.31 -24.21
C GLN A 381 -7.21 1.70 -24.24
N ASN A 382 -7.73 2.65 -23.46
CA ASN A 382 -7.20 4.01 -23.35
C ASN A 382 -5.81 4.04 -22.72
N GLU A 383 -5.57 3.19 -21.71
CA GLU A 383 -4.31 3.10 -20.96
C GLU A 383 -3.27 2.14 -21.61
N SER A 384 -3.59 1.54 -22.74
CA SER A 384 -2.66 0.66 -23.44
C SER A 384 -1.41 1.41 -23.89
N CYS A 385 -0.23 0.94 -23.48
CA CYS A 385 1.04 1.49 -23.98
C CYS A 385 1.30 1.20 -25.48
N GLY A 386 0.48 0.35 -26.11
CA GLY A 386 0.54 0.00 -27.52
C GLY A 386 1.66 -0.98 -27.91
N LYS A 387 2.43 -1.51 -26.97
CA LYS A 387 3.57 -2.39 -27.26
C LYS A 387 3.15 -3.76 -27.83
N CYS A 388 2.21 -4.43 -27.14
CA CYS A 388 1.79 -5.78 -27.51
C CYS A 388 0.60 -5.75 -28.47
N THR A 389 0.72 -6.38 -29.63
CA THR A 389 -0.35 -6.43 -30.63
C THR A 389 -1.68 -6.97 -30.08
N PRO A 390 -1.73 -8.06 -29.30
CA PRO A 390 -3.00 -8.53 -28.72
C PRO A 390 -3.68 -7.50 -27.81
N CYS A 391 -2.91 -6.73 -27.04
CA CYS A 391 -3.46 -5.65 -26.23
C CYS A 391 -3.95 -4.48 -27.12
N ARG A 392 -3.08 -3.95 -27.98
CA ARG A 392 -3.37 -2.77 -28.82
C ARG A 392 -4.60 -2.98 -29.72
N GLU A 393 -4.65 -4.13 -30.45
CA GLU A 393 -5.72 -4.43 -31.37
C GLU A 393 -6.87 -5.20 -30.72
N GLY A 394 -6.56 -6.15 -29.86
CA GLY A 394 -7.57 -7.04 -29.23
C GLY A 394 -8.51 -6.27 -28.32
N THR A 395 -8.01 -5.38 -27.45
CA THR A 395 -8.87 -4.57 -26.55
C THR A 395 -9.82 -3.68 -27.35
N LYS A 396 -9.35 -3.09 -28.47
CA LYS A 396 -10.18 -2.32 -29.39
C LYS A 396 -11.32 -3.14 -29.98
N ARG A 397 -11.03 -4.35 -30.49
CA ARG A 397 -12.04 -5.24 -31.08
C ARG A 397 -13.07 -5.73 -30.05
N MET A 398 -12.59 -6.08 -28.85
CA MET A 398 -13.49 -6.47 -27.76
C MET A 398 -14.41 -5.31 -27.38
N LEU A 399 -13.89 -4.08 -27.30
CA LEU A 399 -14.67 -2.88 -27.01
C LEU A 399 -15.74 -2.62 -28.06
N GLU A 400 -15.42 -2.75 -29.37
CA GLU A 400 -16.37 -2.64 -30.47
C GLU A 400 -17.51 -3.67 -30.36
N ILE A 401 -17.21 -4.90 -29.90
CA ILE A 401 -18.20 -5.95 -29.69
C ILE A 401 -19.13 -5.59 -28.52
N LEU A 402 -18.56 -5.21 -27.35
CA LEU A 402 -19.35 -4.83 -26.18
C LEU A 402 -20.22 -3.61 -26.46
N THR A 403 -19.70 -2.62 -27.23
CA THR A 403 -20.46 -1.46 -27.64
C THR A 403 -21.69 -1.84 -28.46
N ARG A 404 -21.54 -2.72 -29.47
CA ARG A 404 -22.66 -3.22 -30.26
C ARG A 404 -23.70 -3.98 -29.43
N ILE A 405 -23.26 -4.75 -28.42
CA ILE A 405 -24.19 -5.46 -27.52
C ILE A 405 -25.00 -4.47 -26.67
N THR A 406 -24.39 -3.37 -26.22
CA THR A 406 -25.07 -2.38 -25.36
C THR A 406 -25.92 -1.39 -26.13
N GLU A 407 -25.71 -1.22 -27.42
CA GLU A 407 -26.48 -0.32 -28.30
C GLU A 407 -27.64 -1.01 -29.07
N GLY A 408 -27.72 -2.32 -29.04
CA GLY A 408 -28.71 -3.15 -29.72
C GLY A 408 -28.19 -3.60 -31.09
#